data_86253eecd6c3d5ba3f49780a42f4b998
#
_entry.id   86253eecd6c3d5ba3f49780a42f4b998
#
_cell.length_a   1.000
_cell.length_b   1.000
_cell.length_c   1.000
_cell.angle_alpha   90.00
_cell.angle_beta   90.00
_cell.angle_gamma   90.00
#
_symmetry.space_group_name_H-M   'P 1'
#
loop_
_entity.id
_entity.type
_entity.pdbx_description
1 polymer ?
#
loop_
_entity_poly.entity_id
_entity_poly.type
_entity_poly.pdbx_seq_one_letter_code
_entity_poly.pdbx_strand_id
1 'polypeptide(L)'
;MKLATYKDGSRDGQLVVVSRDLSTAHYATGIATKLQQVLDDWNFLAPQLQDLYVTLNQGKARHAFPFDPAMCMAPLPRAYQWADGSAYLNHVELVRAAGKGDVPESFYTEPLMYQGGSDDFLGPR
;
A
#
# COMPACT_ATOMS: atom_id res chain seq x y z
N MET A 1 5.24 -9.58 4.49
CA MET A 1 5.65 -9.43 3.08
C MET A 1 5.49 -8.00 2.62
N LYS A 2 6.09 -7.67 1.49
CA LYS A 2 6.00 -6.33 0.91
C LYS A 2 5.43 -6.43 -0.49
N LEU A 3 4.44 -5.58 -0.78
CA LEU A 3 3.75 -5.55 -2.06
C LEU A 3 3.80 -4.13 -2.63
N ALA A 4 3.78 -4.03 -3.95
CA ALA A 4 3.70 -2.76 -4.65
C ALA A 4 2.86 -2.92 -5.91
N THR A 5 2.37 -1.82 -6.43
CA THR A 5 1.67 -1.76 -7.71
C THR A 5 2.54 -1.00 -8.69
N TYR A 6 2.96 -1.68 -9.76
CA TYR A 6 3.83 -1.13 -10.80
C TYR A 6 3.03 -0.57 -11.95
N LYS A 7 3.56 0.50 -12.55
CA LYS A 7 3.01 1.07 -13.79
C LYS A 7 3.11 0.06 -14.92
N ASP A 8 2.02 -0.15 -15.64
CA ASP A 8 1.97 -1.03 -16.82
C ASP A 8 1.16 -0.42 -17.96
N GLY A 9 0.82 0.88 -17.87
CA GLY A 9 -0.03 1.56 -18.84
C GLY A 9 -1.51 1.44 -18.54
N SER A 10 -1.93 0.57 -17.62
CA SER A 10 -3.32 0.46 -17.19
C SER A 10 -3.61 1.37 -15.99
N ARG A 11 -4.89 1.56 -15.69
CA ARG A 11 -5.32 2.37 -14.54
C ARG A 11 -5.05 1.70 -13.21
N ASP A 12 -5.02 0.38 -13.16
CA ASP A 12 -4.85 -0.37 -11.93
C ASP A 12 -3.42 -0.86 -11.69
N GLY A 13 -2.56 -0.79 -12.71
CA GLY A 13 -1.20 -1.29 -12.63
C GLY A 13 -1.13 -2.79 -12.45
N GLN A 14 0.05 -3.28 -12.10
CA GLN A 14 0.31 -4.71 -11.91
C GLN A 14 0.99 -4.97 -10.58
N LEU A 15 0.54 -6.01 -9.88
CA LEU A 15 1.05 -6.38 -8.56
C LEU A 15 2.46 -6.97 -8.65
N VAL A 16 3.34 -6.48 -7.79
CA VAL A 16 4.68 -7.06 -7.59
C VAL A 16 4.90 -7.34 -6.11
N VAL A 17 5.67 -8.38 -5.83
CA VAL A 17 6.23 -8.67 -4.51
C VAL A 17 7.60 -8.02 -4.44
N VAL A 18 7.91 -7.35 -3.34
CA VAL A 18 9.17 -6.62 -3.16
C VAL A 18 9.97 -7.28 -2.04
N SER A 19 11.28 -7.40 -2.22
CA SER A 19 12.16 -7.98 -1.20
C SER A 19 12.21 -7.14 0.07
N ARG A 20 12.61 -7.77 1.17
CA ARG A 20 12.67 -7.12 2.48
C ARG A 20 13.55 -5.87 2.47
N ASP A 21 14.67 -5.92 1.76
CA ASP A 21 15.63 -4.82 1.67
C ASP A 21 15.30 -3.81 0.56
N LEU A 22 14.18 -4.00 -0.15
CA LEU A 22 13.73 -3.14 -1.25
C LEU A 22 14.66 -3.16 -2.47
N SER A 23 15.54 -4.15 -2.59
CA SER A 23 16.48 -4.21 -3.72
C SER A 23 15.90 -4.88 -4.96
N THR A 24 15.02 -5.85 -4.79
CA THR A 24 14.48 -6.64 -5.88
C THR A 24 12.96 -6.76 -5.80
N ALA A 25 12.35 -7.07 -6.94
CA ALA A 25 10.92 -7.32 -7.04
C ALA A 25 10.66 -8.46 -8.02
N HIS A 26 9.45 -8.98 -7.96
CA HIS A 26 9.00 -10.04 -8.87
C HIS A 26 7.51 -9.85 -9.13
N TYR A 27 7.09 -9.94 -10.39
CA TYR A 27 5.66 -9.89 -10.70
C TYR A 27 4.94 -11.08 -10.07
N ALA A 28 3.76 -10.82 -9.54
CA ALA A 28 2.93 -11.82 -8.90
C ALA A 28 1.94 -12.49 -9.89
N THR A 29 2.23 -12.45 -11.18
CA THR A 29 1.29 -12.77 -12.28
C THR A 29 0.65 -14.15 -12.16
N GLY A 30 1.38 -15.16 -11.67
CA GLY A 30 0.84 -16.51 -11.48
C GLY A 30 -0.10 -16.64 -10.28
N ILE A 31 -0.19 -15.62 -9.43
CA ILE A 31 -0.98 -15.60 -8.20
C ILE A 31 -2.12 -14.60 -8.34
N ALA A 32 -1.79 -13.34 -8.58
CA ALA A 32 -2.75 -12.27 -8.77
C ALA A 32 -2.09 -11.16 -9.61
N THR A 33 -2.89 -10.43 -10.38
CA THR A 33 -2.38 -9.33 -11.21
C THR A 33 -2.56 -7.96 -10.55
N LYS A 34 -3.48 -7.83 -9.62
CA LYS A 34 -3.83 -6.56 -8.95
C LYS A 34 -3.99 -6.78 -7.46
N LEU A 35 -3.63 -5.75 -6.68
CA LEU A 35 -3.76 -5.81 -5.22
C LEU A 35 -5.22 -6.03 -4.78
N GLN A 36 -6.19 -5.43 -5.49
CA GLN A 36 -7.60 -5.61 -5.14
C GLN A 36 -8.00 -7.08 -5.14
N GLN A 37 -7.50 -7.88 -6.09
CA GLN A 37 -7.78 -9.33 -6.13
C GLN A 37 -7.29 -10.03 -4.86
N VAL A 38 -6.14 -9.62 -4.34
CA VAL A 38 -5.60 -10.21 -3.11
C VAL A 38 -6.47 -9.84 -1.91
N LEU A 39 -6.91 -8.60 -1.82
CA LEU A 39 -7.76 -8.14 -0.72
C LEU A 39 -9.12 -8.86 -0.75
N ASP A 40 -9.65 -9.12 -1.93
CA ASP A 40 -10.94 -9.81 -2.10
C ASP A 40 -10.86 -11.30 -1.73
N ASP A 41 -9.67 -11.91 -1.78
CA ASP A 41 -9.47 -13.33 -1.51
C ASP A 41 -8.19 -13.57 -0.69
N TRP A 42 -8.06 -12.81 0.37
CA TRP A 42 -6.83 -12.72 1.17
C TRP A 42 -6.39 -14.08 1.72
N ASN A 43 -7.31 -14.84 2.31
CA ASN A 43 -6.95 -16.09 2.97
C ASN A 43 -6.40 -17.14 1.99
N PHE A 44 -6.80 -17.07 0.73
CA PHE A 44 -6.33 -17.97 -0.31
C PHE A 44 -5.04 -17.46 -0.96
N LEU A 45 -4.95 -16.17 -1.25
CA LEU A 45 -3.85 -15.62 -2.06
C LEU A 45 -2.64 -15.16 -1.24
N ALA A 46 -2.84 -14.68 -0.02
CA ALA A 46 -1.74 -14.18 0.80
C ALA A 46 -0.67 -15.24 1.10
N PRO A 47 -0.99 -16.50 1.43
CA PRO A 47 0.04 -17.53 1.62
C PRO A 47 0.90 -17.75 0.39
N GLN A 48 0.31 -17.70 -0.80
CA GLN A 48 1.04 -17.87 -2.06
C GLN A 48 2.01 -16.71 -2.30
N LEU A 49 1.58 -15.48 -1.99
CA LEU A 49 2.45 -14.30 -2.07
C LEU A 49 3.56 -14.36 -1.03
N GLN A 50 3.27 -14.86 0.16
CA GLN A 50 4.28 -15.03 1.20
C GLN A 50 5.36 -16.04 0.77
N ASP A 51 4.98 -17.12 0.11
CA ASP A 51 5.93 -18.09 -0.43
C ASP A 51 6.83 -17.47 -1.50
N LEU A 52 6.27 -16.67 -2.39
CA LEU A 52 7.04 -15.92 -3.38
C LEU A 52 7.98 -14.92 -2.71
N TYR A 53 7.52 -14.24 -1.68
CA TYR A 53 8.33 -13.29 -0.91
C TYR A 53 9.54 -13.98 -0.27
N VAL A 54 9.34 -15.13 0.35
CA VAL A 54 10.43 -15.92 0.94
C VAL A 54 11.44 -16.33 -0.14
N THR A 55 10.96 -16.84 -1.27
CA THR A 55 11.81 -17.24 -2.40
C THR A 55 12.62 -16.05 -2.94
N LEU A 56 11.98 -14.90 -3.05
CA LEU A 56 12.63 -13.67 -3.52
C LEU A 56 13.75 -13.23 -2.56
N ASN A 57 13.49 -13.26 -1.25
CA ASN A 57 14.48 -12.89 -0.24
C ASN A 57 15.66 -13.85 -0.19
N GLN A 58 15.48 -15.11 -0.59
CA GLN A 58 16.55 -16.10 -0.68
C GLN A 58 17.38 -15.98 -1.97
N GLY A 59 17.03 -15.06 -2.86
CA GLY A 59 17.70 -14.91 -4.15
C GLY A 59 17.39 -16.04 -5.14
N LYS A 60 16.30 -16.78 -4.92
CA LYS A 60 15.95 -17.96 -5.74
C LYS A 60 14.81 -17.71 -6.73
N ALA A 61 14.27 -16.50 -6.79
CA ALA A 61 13.23 -16.15 -7.76
C ALA A 61 13.85 -15.89 -9.13
N ARG A 62 13.49 -16.71 -10.15
CA ARG A 62 14.12 -16.71 -11.46
C ARG A 62 13.98 -15.40 -12.23
N HIS A 63 12.83 -14.76 -12.11
CA HIS A 63 12.49 -13.56 -12.88
C HIS A 63 12.51 -12.30 -12.01
N ALA A 64 13.28 -12.33 -10.92
CA ALA A 64 13.46 -11.15 -10.10
C ALA A 64 14.18 -10.05 -10.88
N PHE A 65 13.80 -8.80 -10.63
CA PHE A 65 14.39 -7.63 -11.25
C PHE A 65 14.65 -6.56 -10.18
N PRO A 66 15.54 -5.57 -10.46
CA PRO A 66 15.75 -4.48 -9.51
C PRO A 66 14.48 -3.71 -9.26
N PHE A 67 14.16 -3.47 -7.98
CA PHE A 67 13.00 -2.68 -7.60
C PHE A 67 13.25 -1.20 -7.86
N ASP A 68 12.35 -0.56 -8.61
CA ASP A 68 12.44 0.86 -8.92
C ASP A 68 11.19 1.59 -8.34
N PRO A 69 11.36 2.35 -7.25
CA PRO A 69 10.23 3.11 -6.67
C PRO A 69 9.57 4.09 -7.64
N ALA A 70 10.32 4.58 -8.64
CA ALA A 70 9.75 5.49 -9.65
C ALA A 70 8.68 4.82 -10.52
N MET A 71 8.68 3.49 -10.58
CA MET A 71 7.68 2.71 -11.31
C MET A 71 6.43 2.42 -10.48
N CYS A 72 6.43 2.76 -9.21
CA CYS A 72 5.28 2.49 -8.35
C CYS A 72 4.14 3.47 -8.59
N MET A 73 2.93 2.94 -8.56
CA MET A 73 1.69 3.68 -8.42
C MET A 73 1.26 3.66 -6.95
N ALA A 74 0.17 4.35 -6.61
CA ALA A 74 -0.50 4.10 -5.34
C ALA A 74 -0.87 2.61 -5.25
N PRO A 75 -0.82 1.99 -4.06
CA PRO A 75 -1.10 0.54 -3.94
C PRO A 75 -2.44 0.13 -4.53
N LEU A 76 -3.47 0.93 -4.33
CA LEU A 76 -4.80 0.77 -4.92
C LEU A 76 -5.14 2.05 -5.68
N PRO A 77 -4.71 2.19 -6.96
CA PRO A 77 -4.89 3.46 -7.70
C PRO A 77 -6.34 3.89 -7.83
N ARG A 78 -7.28 2.94 -7.80
CA ARG A 78 -8.71 3.18 -7.85
C ARG A 78 -9.41 2.49 -6.69
N ALA A 79 -8.98 2.79 -5.47
CA ALA A 79 -9.61 2.23 -4.28
C ALA A 79 -11.10 2.59 -4.24
N TYR A 80 -11.93 1.64 -3.81
CA TYR A 80 -13.36 1.89 -3.67
C TYR A 80 -13.63 2.94 -2.60
N GLN A 81 -12.80 2.98 -1.57
CA GLN A 81 -12.97 3.89 -0.45
C GLN A 81 -11.65 4.01 0.31
N TRP A 82 -11.37 5.19 0.84
CA TRP A 82 -10.30 5.34 1.81
C TRP A 82 -10.71 6.28 2.93
N ALA A 83 -10.13 6.08 4.09
CA ALA A 83 -10.36 6.91 5.25
C ALA A 83 -9.05 7.11 6.00
N ASP A 84 -8.92 8.27 6.62
CA ASP A 84 -7.77 8.62 7.45
C ASP A 84 -8.19 8.58 8.93
N GLY A 85 -7.59 7.66 9.68
CA GLY A 85 -7.83 7.53 11.11
C GLY A 85 -6.83 8.39 11.88
N SER A 86 -7.17 9.64 12.14
CA SER A 86 -6.30 10.59 12.83
C SER A 86 -6.43 10.44 14.35
N ALA A 87 -5.93 9.33 14.89
CA ALA A 87 -6.03 9.01 16.31
C ALA A 87 -4.74 9.29 17.09
N TYR A 88 -3.64 9.61 16.42
CA TYR A 88 -2.35 9.87 17.06
C TYR A 88 -2.33 11.30 17.61
N LEU A 89 -2.44 11.44 18.93
CA LEU A 89 -2.64 12.74 19.60
C LEU A 89 -1.58 13.78 19.24
N ASN A 90 -0.32 13.40 19.21
CA ASN A 90 0.75 14.34 18.88
C ASN A 90 0.54 14.95 17.48
N HIS A 91 0.15 14.15 16.50
CA HIS A 91 -0.14 14.64 15.15
C HIS A 91 -1.33 15.60 15.16
N VAL A 92 -2.42 15.24 15.84
CA VAL A 92 -3.63 16.07 15.91
C VAL A 92 -3.30 17.42 16.59
N GLU A 93 -2.54 17.39 17.68
CA GLU A 93 -2.15 18.60 18.39
C GLU A 93 -1.30 19.54 17.52
N LEU A 94 -0.34 19.00 16.78
CA LEU A 94 0.49 19.78 15.85
C LEU A 94 -0.32 20.42 14.73
N VAL A 95 -1.25 19.67 14.13
CA VAL A 95 -2.12 20.18 13.07
C VAL A 95 -3.03 21.29 13.61
N ARG A 96 -3.61 21.12 14.80
CA ARG A 96 -4.47 22.12 15.43
C ARG A 96 -3.68 23.38 15.81
N ALA A 97 -2.47 23.23 16.33
CA ALA A 97 -1.61 24.37 16.65
C ALA A 97 -1.26 25.17 15.39
N ALA A 98 -0.93 24.50 14.28
CA ALA A 98 -0.66 25.15 13.00
C ALA A 98 -1.88 25.89 12.46
N GLY A 99 -3.09 25.33 12.66
CA GLY A 99 -4.36 25.93 12.26
C GLY A 99 -4.95 26.90 13.29
N LYS A 100 -4.26 27.14 14.40
CA LYS A 100 -4.73 27.98 15.51
C LYS A 100 -6.04 27.49 16.13
N GLY A 101 -6.28 26.18 16.11
CA GLY A 101 -7.43 25.54 16.72
C GLY A 101 -7.05 24.75 17.96
N ASP A 102 -7.97 24.62 18.88
CA ASP A 102 -7.81 23.78 20.06
C ASP A 102 -8.14 22.31 19.72
N VAL A 103 -7.52 21.38 20.47
CA VAL A 103 -7.83 19.96 20.36
C VAL A 103 -9.08 19.67 21.19
N PRO A 104 -10.22 19.22 20.58
CA PRO A 104 -11.40 18.85 21.37
C PRO A 104 -11.09 17.70 22.31
N GLU A 105 -11.76 17.68 23.47
CA GLU A 105 -11.57 16.65 24.48
C GLU A 105 -11.85 15.24 23.94
N SER A 106 -12.83 15.10 23.04
CA SER A 106 -13.17 13.81 22.41
C SER A 106 -12.01 13.18 21.65
N PHE A 107 -11.02 13.96 21.21
CA PHE A 107 -9.84 13.42 20.50
C PHE A 107 -8.95 12.55 21.38
N TYR A 108 -9.10 12.63 22.70
CA TYR A 108 -8.36 11.78 23.64
C TYR A 108 -9.04 10.44 23.87
N THR A 109 -10.30 10.28 23.48
CA THR A 109 -11.09 9.06 23.68
C THR A 109 -11.64 8.46 22.40
N GLU A 110 -11.76 9.25 21.33
CA GLU A 110 -12.35 8.82 20.07
C GLU A 110 -11.40 9.11 18.89
N PRO A 111 -11.20 8.15 17.98
CA PRO A 111 -10.40 8.40 16.78
C PRO A 111 -11.13 9.35 15.82
N LEU A 112 -10.37 10.25 15.21
CA LEU A 112 -10.86 11.10 14.14
C LEU A 112 -10.69 10.36 12.81
N MET A 113 -11.77 10.26 12.03
CA MET A 113 -11.76 9.61 10.72
C MET A 113 -12.03 10.62 9.62
N TYR A 114 -11.20 10.61 8.60
CA TYR A 114 -11.40 11.38 7.38
C TYR A 114 -11.59 10.42 6.21
N GLN A 115 -12.71 10.53 5.49
CA GLN A 115 -12.97 9.75 4.29
C GLN A 115 -12.62 10.58 3.07
N GLY A 116 -11.66 10.11 2.27
CA GLY A 116 -11.27 10.75 1.04
C GLY A 116 -12.08 10.30 -0.16
N GLY A 117 -11.68 10.76 -1.33
CA GLY A 117 -12.28 10.34 -2.59
C GLY A 117 -11.93 8.91 -2.94
N SER A 118 -12.59 8.39 -3.96
CA SER A 118 -12.24 7.12 -4.59
C SER A 118 -11.71 7.37 -5.98
N ASP A 119 -11.17 6.33 -6.61
CA ASP A 119 -10.70 6.31 -8.00
C ASP A 119 -9.36 7.00 -8.21
N ASP A 120 -8.63 7.52 -8.39
CA ASP A 120 -7.42 8.10 -8.93
C ASP A 120 -6.47 8.62 -7.85
N PHE A 121 -5.58 7.75 -7.41
CA PHE A 121 -4.56 8.10 -6.42
C PHE A 121 -3.19 8.24 -7.06
N LEU A 122 -2.41 9.21 -6.58
CA LEU A 122 -1.08 9.45 -7.09
C LEU A 122 -0.07 8.47 -6.48
N GLY A 123 0.94 8.09 -7.28
CA GLY A 123 2.06 7.31 -6.81
C GLY A 123 3.09 8.18 -6.06
N PRO A 124 4.17 7.55 -5.54
CA PRO A 124 5.18 8.26 -4.75
C PRO A 124 6.06 9.17 -5.58
N ARG A 125 6.09 9.00 -6.90
CA ARG A 125 6.97 9.79 -7.79
C ARG A 125 6.32 10.08 -9.13
#